data_621666809fceba8c0aafb7b0e080c04a
#
_entry.id   621666809fceba8c0aafb7b0e080c04a
#
_cell.length_a   1.000
_cell.length_b   1.000
_cell.length_c   1.000
_cell.angle_alpha   90.00
_cell.angle_beta   90.00
_cell.angle_gamma   90.00
#
_symmetry.space_group_name_H-M   'P 1'
#
loop_
_entity.id
_entity.type
_entity.pdbx_description
1 polymer ?
#
loop_
_entity_poly.entity_id
_entity_poly.type
_entity_poly.pdbx_seq_one_letter_code
_entity_poly.pdbx_strand_id
1 'polypeptide(L)'
;MSMDVKQRRLIIRLALVVIWIALGILLFVLNRGHSILLDNRNLTSPELRAPDMIKVTVNRQKPLEFFRGDRDILKVSGGRHIIGIEFSDGREPFTKEFTLPLSEDMFLLSIAKMINGVEPFIEVFHTQQESRAPETEDDIEEEIILESF
;
A
#
# COMPACT_ATOMS: atom_id res chain seq x y z
N MET A 1 -20.25 -29.35 41.95
CA MET A 1 -19.92 -30.28 40.88
C MET A 1 -18.40 -30.32 40.77
N SER A 2 -17.75 -31.36 41.29
CA SER A 2 -16.29 -31.50 41.21
C SER A 2 -15.94 -32.07 39.83
N MET A 3 -15.29 -31.30 39.00
CA MET A 3 -14.80 -31.76 37.69
C MET A 3 -13.71 -32.82 37.91
N ASP A 4 -13.82 -33.93 37.19
CA ASP A 4 -12.80 -34.98 37.21
C ASP A 4 -11.45 -34.41 36.72
N VAL A 5 -10.34 -34.90 37.31
CA VAL A 5 -8.96 -34.44 37.00
C VAL A 5 -8.66 -34.55 35.48
N LYS A 6 -9.19 -35.59 34.83
CA LYS A 6 -9.03 -35.78 33.36
C LYS A 6 -9.73 -34.69 32.57
N GLN A 7 -10.94 -34.33 32.94
CA GLN A 7 -11.70 -33.22 32.31
C GLN A 7 -10.99 -31.89 32.51
N ARG A 8 -10.48 -31.60 33.68
CA ARG A 8 -9.73 -30.36 33.93
C ARG A 8 -8.47 -30.26 33.10
N ARG A 9 -7.71 -31.35 32.96
CA ARG A 9 -6.52 -31.39 32.10
C ARG A 9 -6.87 -31.20 30.60
N LEU A 10 -7.98 -31.78 30.15
CA LEU A 10 -8.46 -31.62 28.78
C LEU A 10 -8.83 -30.16 28.49
N ILE A 11 -9.59 -29.54 29.40
CA ILE A 11 -10.01 -28.13 29.25
C ILE A 11 -8.78 -27.21 29.21
N ILE A 12 -7.81 -27.41 30.08
CA ILE A 12 -6.58 -26.60 30.09
C ILE A 12 -5.82 -26.74 28.74
N ARG A 13 -5.69 -27.96 28.23
CA ARG A 13 -5.05 -28.19 26.93
C ARG A 13 -5.79 -27.51 25.77
N LEU A 14 -7.12 -27.63 25.75
CA LEU A 14 -7.94 -26.96 24.74
C LEU A 14 -7.84 -25.43 24.85
N ALA A 15 -7.87 -24.88 26.06
CA ALA A 15 -7.70 -23.43 26.27
C ALA A 15 -6.33 -22.95 25.77
N LEU A 16 -5.26 -23.70 26.03
CA LEU A 16 -3.93 -23.36 25.51
C LEU A 16 -3.89 -23.38 23.99
N VAL A 17 -4.47 -24.37 23.33
CA VAL A 17 -4.55 -24.44 21.87
C VAL A 17 -5.32 -23.24 21.30
N VAL A 18 -6.45 -22.88 21.90
CA VAL A 18 -7.24 -21.71 21.47
C VAL A 18 -6.42 -20.41 21.62
N ILE A 19 -5.72 -20.24 22.74
CA ILE A 19 -4.84 -19.08 22.96
C ILE A 19 -3.73 -19.03 21.92
N TRP A 20 -3.11 -20.15 21.58
CA TRP A 20 -2.07 -20.21 20.55
C TRP A 20 -2.59 -19.84 19.18
N ILE A 21 -3.76 -20.35 18.80
CA ILE A 21 -4.41 -19.99 17.53
C ILE A 21 -4.76 -18.49 17.50
N ALA A 22 -5.36 -17.97 18.57
CA ALA A 22 -5.71 -16.56 18.69
C ALA A 22 -4.47 -15.65 18.58
N LEU A 23 -3.37 -16.04 19.24
CA LEU A 23 -2.10 -15.31 19.16
C LEU A 23 -1.52 -15.36 17.73
N GLY A 24 -1.58 -16.50 17.05
CA GLY A 24 -1.14 -16.64 15.67
C GLY A 24 -1.92 -15.73 14.71
N ILE A 25 -3.23 -15.70 14.83
CA ILE A 25 -4.10 -14.81 14.05
C ILE A 25 -3.78 -13.34 14.35
N LEU A 26 -3.64 -12.99 15.63
CA LEU A 26 -3.29 -11.64 16.04
C LEU A 26 -1.97 -11.17 15.44
N LEU A 27 -0.92 -11.98 15.54
CA LEU A 27 0.39 -11.68 14.96
C LEU A 27 0.34 -11.58 13.43
N PHE A 28 -0.44 -12.44 12.77
CA PHE A 28 -0.63 -12.38 11.33
C PHE A 28 -1.27 -11.04 10.90
N VAL A 29 -2.33 -10.63 11.58
CA VAL A 29 -3.03 -9.36 11.27
C VAL A 29 -2.14 -8.16 11.55
N LEU A 30 -1.43 -8.14 12.68
CA LEU A 30 -0.55 -7.03 13.05
C LEU A 30 0.67 -6.90 12.14
N ASN A 31 1.15 -8.01 11.58
CA ASN A 31 2.35 -8.04 10.74
C ASN A 31 2.04 -8.02 9.24
N ARG A 32 0.77 -7.97 8.86
CA ARG A 32 0.39 -7.86 7.45
C ARG A 32 0.93 -6.54 6.88
N GLY A 33 1.80 -6.69 5.87
CA GLY A 33 2.41 -5.55 5.18
C GLY A 33 1.55 -5.08 4.01
N HIS A 34 1.58 -3.77 3.77
CA HIS A 34 0.98 -3.12 2.60
C HIS A 34 2.05 -2.33 1.85
N SER A 35 1.85 -2.16 0.56
CA SER A 35 2.66 -1.26 -0.26
C SER A 35 1.86 -0.01 -0.59
N ILE A 36 2.40 1.15 -0.28
CA ILE A 36 1.80 2.44 -0.63
C ILE A 36 2.65 3.05 -1.72
N LEU A 37 2.06 3.28 -2.89
CA LEU A 37 2.65 4.08 -3.95
C LEU A 37 2.34 5.55 -3.66
N LEU A 38 3.33 6.27 -3.16
CA LEU A 38 3.26 7.71 -2.93
C LEU A 38 3.41 8.42 -4.29
N ASP A 39 2.46 9.30 -4.62
CA ASP A 39 2.42 10.01 -5.90
C ASP A 39 2.42 11.52 -5.68
N ASN A 40 3.51 12.18 -6.06
CA ASN A 40 3.66 13.65 -6.02
C ASN A 40 3.55 14.27 -7.41
N ARG A 41 2.55 13.87 -8.20
CA ARG A 41 2.31 14.41 -9.54
C ARG A 41 1.18 15.44 -9.54
N ASN A 42 1.28 16.35 -10.51
CA ASN A 42 0.16 17.25 -10.82
C ASN A 42 -1.03 16.44 -11.30
N LEU A 43 -2.20 16.78 -10.82
CA LEU A 43 -3.46 16.27 -11.34
C LEU A 43 -3.97 17.20 -12.46
N THR A 44 -4.92 16.69 -13.22
CA THR A 44 -5.51 17.40 -14.37
C THR A 44 -6.15 18.74 -13.98
N SER A 45 -6.56 18.88 -12.72
CA SER A 45 -7.15 20.11 -12.22
C SER A 45 -6.05 21.11 -11.79
N PRO A 46 -6.07 22.35 -12.28
CA PRO A 46 -5.03 23.35 -11.98
C PRO A 46 -4.94 23.71 -10.49
N GLU A 47 -5.99 23.45 -9.72
CA GLU A 47 -6.05 23.67 -8.27
C GLU A 47 -5.31 22.60 -7.47
N LEU A 48 -5.08 21.41 -8.06
CA LEU A 48 -4.46 20.27 -7.42
C LEU A 48 -3.00 20.11 -7.88
N ARG A 49 -2.21 21.14 -7.66
CA ARG A 49 -0.78 21.09 -7.98
C ARG A 49 0.01 20.35 -6.91
N ALA A 50 0.88 19.49 -7.37
CA ALA A 50 1.86 18.84 -6.51
C ALA A 50 2.90 19.88 -6.02
N PRO A 51 3.34 19.83 -4.76
CA PRO A 51 4.41 20.66 -4.26
C PRO A 51 5.73 20.36 -4.97
N ASP A 52 6.60 21.38 -5.08
CA ASP A 52 7.86 21.28 -5.83
C ASP A 52 8.83 20.32 -5.17
N MET A 53 9.01 20.46 -3.85
CA MET A 53 9.87 19.61 -3.04
C MET A 53 9.27 19.46 -1.65
N ILE A 54 9.17 18.22 -1.21
CA ILE A 54 8.65 17.85 0.11
C ILE A 54 9.48 16.75 0.73
N LYS A 55 9.43 16.67 2.05
CA LYS A 55 9.88 15.50 2.81
C LYS A 55 8.66 14.79 3.37
N VAL A 56 8.52 13.53 3.03
CA VAL A 56 7.41 12.69 3.48
C VAL A 56 7.92 11.69 4.50
N THR A 57 7.27 11.65 5.65
CA THR A 57 7.52 10.68 6.70
C THR A 57 6.25 9.88 6.94
N VAL A 58 6.31 8.56 6.80
CA VAL A 58 5.19 7.67 7.14
C VAL A 58 5.53 6.91 8.41
N ASN A 59 4.66 7.01 9.41
CA ASN A 59 4.89 6.48 10.74
C ASN A 59 6.20 7.03 11.35
N ARG A 60 7.14 6.16 11.66
CA ARG A 60 8.48 6.48 12.20
C ARG A 60 9.60 6.08 11.25
N GLN A 61 9.29 5.93 9.97
CA GLN A 61 10.30 5.58 8.97
C GLN A 61 11.16 6.79 8.63
N LYS A 62 12.26 6.55 7.92
CA LYS A 62 13.14 7.64 7.47
C LYS A 62 12.36 8.56 6.52
N PRO A 63 12.52 9.88 6.65
CA PRO A 63 11.96 10.83 5.70
C PRO A 63 12.44 10.54 4.27
N LEU A 64 11.52 10.57 3.33
CA LEU A 64 11.78 10.46 1.90
C LEU A 64 11.60 11.83 1.26
N GLU A 65 12.54 12.22 0.42
CA GLU A 65 12.45 13.46 -0.35
C GLU A 65 11.75 13.17 -1.68
N PHE A 66 10.73 13.99 -1.98
CA PHE A 66 9.97 13.92 -3.22
C PHE A 66 10.00 15.24 -3.94
N PHE A 67 10.34 15.20 -5.21
CA PHE A 67 10.17 16.31 -6.12
C PHE A 67 8.82 16.19 -6.85
N ARG A 68 8.42 17.28 -7.48
CA ARG A 68 7.22 17.27 -8.32
C ARG A 68 7.39 16.26 -9.47
N GLY A 69 6.47 15.33 -9.58
CA GLY A 69 6.49 14.27 -10.57
C GLY A 69 6.98 12.93 -10.04
N ASP A 70 7.60 12.90 -8.86
CA ASP A 70 8.15 11.68 -8.30
C ASP A 70 7.06 10.73 -7.79
N ARG A 71 7.40 9.45 -7.89
CA ARG A 71 6.65 8.32 -7.31
C ARG A 71 7.61 7.38 -6.63
N ASP A 72 7.23 6.88 -5.48
CA ASP A 72 7.99 5.84 -4.80
C ASP A 72 7.07 4.90 -4.03
N ILE A 73 7.52 3.67 -3.84
CA ILE A 73 6.78 2.63 -3.13
C ILE A 73 7.33 2.50 -1.71
N LEU A 74 6.46 2.73 -0.75
CA LEU A 74 6.75 2.57 0.65
C LEU A 74 6.04 1.33 1.23
N LYS A 75 6.80 0.48 1.91
CA LYS A 75 6.22 -0.66 2.64
C LYS A 75 5.86 -0.24 4.05
N VAL A 76 4.63 -0.54 4.45
CA VAL A 76 4.08 -0.27 5.78
C VAL A 76 3.44 -1.53 6.35
N SER A 77 3.34 -1.63 7.67
CA SER A 77 2.69 -2.76 8.35
C SER A 77 1.57 -2.28 9.25
N GLY A 78 0.50 -3.05 9.31
CA GLY A 78 -0.71 -2.72 10.04
C GLY A 78 -1.71 -1.90 9.24
N GLY A 79 -2.85 -1.55 9.85
CA GLY A 79 -3.95 -0.86 9.13
C GLY A 79 -3.99 0.65 9.36
N ARG A 80 -3.38 1.18 10.44
CA ARG A 80 -3.42 2.60 10.78
C ARG A 80 -2.06 3.25 10.60
N HIS A 81 -2.03 4.37 9.89
CA HIS A 81 -0.79 5.06 9.54
C HIS A 81 -0.92 6.57 9.74
N ILE A 82 0.22 7.20 10.02
CA ILE A 82 0.34 8.66 10.12
C ILE A 82 1.36 9.10 9.08
N ILE A 83 0.98 10.04 8.25
CA ILE A 83 1.85 10.69 7.28
C ILE A 83 2.14 12.11 7.73
N GLY A 84 3.41 12.49 7.73
CA GLY A 84 3.88 13.85 7.93
C GLY A 84 4.52 14.36 6.65
N ILE A 85 4.21 15.58 6.25
CA ILE A 85 4.77 16.24 5.08
C ILE A 85 5.37 17.56 5.52
N GLU A 86 6.65 17.74 5.25
CA GLU A 86 7.35 19.00 5.42
C GLU A 86 7.58 19.63 4.05
N PHE A 87 7.23 20.91 3.92
CA PHE A 87 7.35 21.65 2.67
C PHE A 87 8.63 22.46 2.63
N SER A 88 9.35 22.45 1.51
CA SER A 88 10.58 23.22 1.35
C SER A 88 10.32 24.71 1.11
N ASP A 89 9.08 25.11 0.81
CA ASP A 89 8.66 26.48 0.55
C ASP A 89 8.27 27.27 1.81
N GLY A 90 8.46 26.69 3.00
CA GLY A 90 8.19 27.33 4.29
C GLY A 90 6.73 27.26 4.75
N ARG A 91 5.87 26.54 4.06
CA ARG A 91 4.51 26.23 4.57
C ARG A 91 4.60 25.42 5.85
N GLU A 92 3.54 25.51 6.66
CA GLU A 92 3.43 24.71 7.87
C GLU A 92 3.43 23.21 7.54
N PRO A 93 4.10 22.38 8.36
CA PRO A 93 4.08 20.93 8.20
C PRO A 93 2.65 20.40 8.25
N PHE A 94 2.34 19.47 7.37
CA PHE A 94 1.05 18.82 7.28
C PHE A 94 1.13 17.42 7.86
N THR A 95 0.17 17.05 8.71
CA THR A 95 0.10 15.70 9.28
C THR A 95 -1.31 15.18 9.14
N LYS A 96 -1.45 13.95 8.67
CA LYS A 96 -2.74 13.28 8.54
C LYS A 96 -2.65 11.81 8.93
N GLU A 97 -3.67 11.35 9.67
CA GLU A 97 -3.86 9.94 9.97
C GLU A 97 -4.78 9.32 8.92
N PHE A 98 -4.48 8.10 8.50
CA PHE A 98 -5.30 7.33 7.56
C PHE A 98 -5.26 5.85 7.88
N THR A 99 -6.26 5.13 7.38
CA THR A 99 -6.41 3.68 7.59
C THR A 99 -6.45 2.98 6.25
N LEU A 100 -5.70 1.87 6.15
CA LEU A 100 -5.71 1.00 4.98
C LEU A 100 -6.55 -0.24 5.29
N PRO A 101 -7.44 -0.66 4.37
CA PRO A 101 -8.13 -1.92 4.51
C PRO A 101 -7.16 -3.09 4.42
N LEU A 102 -7.39 -4.12 5.24
CA LEU A 102 -6.53 -5.30 5.28
C LEU A 102 -6.75 -6.26 4.10
N SER A 103 -7.74 -6.00 3.25
CA SER A 103 -8.09 -6.86 2.10
C SER A 103 -7.13 -6.72 0.92
N GLU A 104 -6.52 -5.55 0.76
CA GLU A 104 -5.71 -5.20 -0.39
C GLU A 104 -4.24 -5.02 -0.01
N ASP A 105 -3.34 -5.29 -0.95
CA ASP A 105 -1.90 -5.27 -0.68
C ASP A 105 -1.21 -4.01 -1.21
N MET A 106 -1.82 -3.30 -2.18
CA MET A 106 -1.23 -2.13 -2.80
C MET A 106 -2.22 -0.97 -2.93
N PHE A 107 -1.78 0.22 -2.51
CA PHE A 107 -2.56 1.45 -2.53
C PHE A 107 -1.80 2.57 -3.22
N LEU A 108 -2.51 3.40 -3.98
CA LEU A 108 -2.03 4.66 -4.51
C LEU A 108 -2.44 5.78 -3.55
N LEU A 109 -1.49 6.54 -3.04
CA LEU A 109 -1.72 7.72 -2.22
C LEU A 109 -1.30 8.97 -3.00
N SER A 110 -2.28 9.80 -3.37
CA SER A 110 -2.04 11.08 -4.03
C SER A 110 -1.78 12.18 -3.00
N ILE A 111 -0.53 12.66 -2.97
CA ILE A 111 -0.12 13.74 -2.06
C ILE A 111 -0.87 15.02 -2.39
N ALA A 112 -1.02 15.36 -3.68
CA ALA A 112 -1.73 16.57 -4.11
C ALA A 112 -3.19 16.57 -3.66
N LYS A 113 -3.93 15.46 -3.76
CA LYS A 113 -5.30 15.34 -3.25
C LYS A 113 -5.33 15.49 -1.72
N MET A 114 -4.41 14.82 -1.03
CA MET A 114 -4.40 14.76 0.42
C MET A 114 -4.16 16.13 1.08
N ILE A 115 -3.18 16.90 0.61
CA ILE A 115 -2.88 18.23 1.15
C ILE A 115 -3.99 19.27 0.86
N ASN A 116 -4.75 19.07 -0.22
CA ASN A 116 -5.88 19.94 -0.58
C ASN A 116 -7.22 19.43 -0.01
N GLY A 117 -7.23 18.36 0.78
CA GLY A 117 -8.44 17.82 1.40
C GLY A 117 -9.43 17.21 0.43
N VAL A 118 -8.99 16.78 -0.76
CA VAL A 118 -9.82 16.16 -1.79
C VAL A 118 -9.84 14.65 -1.61
N GLU A 119 -11.02 14.09 -1.51
CA GLU A 119 -11.20 12.63 -1.42
C GLU A 119 -11.76 12.04 -2.73
N PRO A 120 -11.42 10.76 -3.02
CA PRO A 120 -10.47 9.91 -2.33
C PRO A 120 -9.02 10.27 -2.64
N PHE A 121 -8.17 10.38 -1.61
CA PHE A 121 -6.72 10.58 -1.76
C PHE A 121 -5.95 9.26 -1.69
N ILE A 122 -6.61 8.17 -1.28
CA ILE A 122 -6.11 6.80 -1.30
C ILE A 122 -7.03 5.97 -2.19
N GLU A 123 -6.44 5.26 -3.13
CA GLU A 123 -7.14 4.38 -4.06
C GLU A 123 -6.45 3.01 -4.08
N VAL A 124 -7.21 1.94 -4.28
CA VAL A 124 -6.63 0.60 -4.48
C VAL A 124 -5.90 0.60 -5.81
N PHE A 125 -4.62 0.24 -5.78
CA PHE A 125 -3.81 0.17 -6.99
C PHE A 125 -3.75 -1.28 -7.47
N HIS A 126 -4.48 -1.57 -8.54
CA HIS A 126 -4.35 -2.83 -9.26
C HIS A 126 -3.23 -2.67 -10.28
N THR A 127 -2.15 -3.40 -10.12
CA THR A 127 -1.19 -3.57 -11.21
C THR A 127 -1.92 -4.31 -12.32
N GLN A 128 -2.41 -3.59 -13.32
CA GLN A 128 -2.73 -4.23 -14.58
C GLN A 128 -1.40 -4.79 -15.08
N GLN A 129 -1.16 -6.08 -14.85
CA GLN A 129 -0.33 -6.84 -15.76
C GLN A 129 -1.03 -6.68 -17.10
N GLU A 130 -0.52 -5.75 -17.89
CA GLU A 130 -0.78 -5.73 -19.32
C GLU A 130 -0.42 -7.15 -19.78
N SER A 131 -1.48 -7.94 -19.93
CA SER A 131 -1.38 -9.24 -20.55
C SER A 131 -0.91 -8.93 -21.95
N ARG A 132 0.42 -8.91 -22.12
CA ARG A 132 1.04 -9.02 -23.42
C ARG A 132 0.51 -10.34 -23.95
N ALA A 133 -0.51 -10.25 -24.79
CA ALA A 133 -0.97 -11.38 -25.56
C ALA A 133 0.27 -12.04 -26.15
N PRO A 134 0.43 -13.35 -26.05
CA PRO A 134 1.52 -14.00 -26.73
C PRO A 134 1.38 -13.60 -28.22
N GLU A 135 2.37 -12.89 -28.72
CA GLU A 135 2.54 -12.71 -30.15
C GLU A 135 2.57 -14.13 -30.71
N THR A 136 1.50 -14.49 -31.37
CA THR A 136 1.40 -15.76 -32.05
C THR A 136 2.51 -15.76 -33.10
N GLU A 137 3.33 -16.80 -33.05
CA GLU A 137 4.46 -17.04 -34.00
C GLU A 137 4.03 -17.06 -35.49
N ASP A 138 2.72 -16.94 -35.75
CA ASP A 138 2.14 -16.95 -37.09
C ASP A 138 2.34 -15.62 -37.88
N ASP A 139 2.67 -14.48 -37.21
CA ASP A 139 2.86 -13.20 -37.86
C ASP A 139 4.29 -13.01 -38.41
N ILE A 140 5.23 -13.92 -38.13
CA ILE A 140 6.64 -13.81 -38.57
C ILE A 140 6.85 -14.48 -39.93
N GLU A 141 5.98 -15.41 -40.34
CA GLU A 141 6.16 -16.11 -41.64
C GLU A 141 5.64 -15.31 -42.84
N GLU A 142 4.75 -14.33 -42.68
CA GLU A 142 4.27 -13.52 -43.83
C GLU A 142 5.22 -12.38 -44.22
N GLU A 143 6.05 -11.88 -43.31
CA GLU A 143 6.96 -10.76 -43.66
C GLU A 143 8.23 -11.22 -44.41
N ILE A 144 8.61 -12.49 -44.27
CA ILE A 144 9.80 -13.05 -44.94
C ILE A 144 9.56 -13.36 -46.45
N ILE A 145 8.29 -13.53 -46.84
CA ILE A 145 7.94 -13.89 -48.22
C ILE A 145 7.89 -12.68 -49.16
N LEU A 146 7.75 -11.45 -48.64
CA LEU A 146 7.65 -10.24 -49.46
C LEU A 146 9.00 -9.60 -49.83
N GLU A 147 10.12 -9.98 -49.20
CA GLU A 147 11.45 -9.44 -49.53
C GLU A 147 12.25 -10.29 -50.53
N SER A 148 11.68 -11.38 -51.06
CA SER A 148 12.42 -12.28 -51.98
C SER A 148 11.95 -12.24 -53.45
N PHE A 149 11.34 -11.15 -53.90
CA PHE A 149 11.04 -10.92 -55.32
C PHE A 149 11.57 -9.59 -55.81
#